data_260a83e762fa00c86cac2d7f02c3a071
#
_entry.id   260a83e762fa00c86cac2d7f02c3a071
#
_cell.length_a   1.000
_cell.length_b   1.000
_cell.length_c   1.000
_cell.angle_alpha   90.00
_cell.angle_beta   90.00
_cell.angle_gamma   90.00
#
_symmetry.space_group_name_H-M   'P 1'
#
loop_
_entity.id
_entity.type
_entity.pdbx_description
1 polymer ?
#
loop_
_entity_poly.entity_id
_entity_poly.type
_entity_poly.pdbx_seq_one_letter_code
_entity_poly.pdbx_strand_id
1 'polypeptide(L)'
;MFNTEKLQEKWNPVLKHDGLPEIKDNYRKAVTAQLLENQERFMREEKQILTEAPTNAGPINTPTTGSGANFGFDPILISLIRRAMPKLIAYDIAGVQPMNGPTGLIFAMRSRYVNQTGNEAFFDEPDAQFSGTQGGTPPTATSEKNPGLINDASGGGTTEGNYDLASSKFTSSELESLGEGTSTAFMEMAFSIDRIAVEAKGRALRADYSVELAQDLKAIHGLDAESELANILSTEILAEINREVVRTVYRGAKPGAQVNTANAGVFDLDVDSNGRWSVEKFKGLLFQIERDANAIALETRRGKGNVIITSSDVASALAMAGVLDYSSGINQAVGGLGEIDDTGNTFVGTINGRFKVYIDPYSANVSADQYYVVGYKGTNAYDAGLFYCPYVPLQMYRAIGQDTFQPRIGFKTRYGMVLNPFAKGLTALTNSDPQHSSNVGANAYYRRVRVANLM
;
A
#
# COMPACT_ATOMS: atom_id res chain seq x y z
N MET A 1 0.10 -19.26 7.80
CA MET A 1 0.90 -18.42 8.68
C MET A 1 2.35 -18.63 8.33
N PHE A 2 3.05 -17.60 7.92
CA PHE A 2 4.45 -17.71 7.52
C PHE A 2 5.30 -17.99 8.76
N ASN A 3 6.22 -18.94 8.65
CA ASN A 3 7.16 -19.26 9.72
C ASN A 3 8.27 -18.18 9.75
N THR A 4 7.84 -16.93 9.94
CA THR A 4 8.66 -15.72 9.81
C THR A 4 9.85 -15.70 10.76
N GLU A 5 9.72 -16.27 11.95
CA GLU A 5 10.79 -16.32 12.94
C GLU A 5 11.95 -17.20 12.48
N LYS A 6 11.66 -18.41 11.99
CA LYS A 6 12.71 -19.31 11.46
C LYS A 6 13.42 -18.74 10.23
N LEU A 7 12.69 -18.05 9.35
CA LEU A 7 13.27 -17.40 8.20
C LEU A 7 14.15 -16.21 8.60
N GLN A 8 13.72 -15.43 9.58
CA GLN A 8 14.53 -14.34 10.11
C GLN A 8 15.81 -14.84 10.80
N GLU A 9 15.74 -15.95 11.54
CA GLU A 9 16.92 -16.58 12.14
C GLU A 9 17.90 -17.05 11.07
N LYS A 10 17.41 -17.73 10.02
CA LYS A 10 18.24 -18.21 8.89
C LYS A 10 18.97 -17.05 8.22
N TRP A 11 18.27 -15.94 7.94
CA TRP A 11 18.81 -14.80 7.19
C TRP A 11 19.40 -13.70 8.08
N ASN A 12 19.41 -13.88 9.41
CA ASN A 12 19.93 -12.91 10.37
C ASN A 12 21.37 -12.41 10.08
N PRO A 13 22.32 -13.29 9.68
CA PRO A 13 23.69 -12.84 9.34
C PRO A 13 23.72 -11.85 8.18
N VAL A 14 22.83 -12.01 7.19
CA VAL A 14 22.72 -11.11 6.04
C VAL A 14 21.96 -9.83 6.41
N LEU A 15 20.88 -9.94 7.22
CA LEU A 15 20.06 -8.81 7.63
C LEU A 15 20.78 -7.86 8.59
N LYS A 16 21.75 -8.35 9.37
CA LYS A 16 22.53 -7.56 10.35
C LYS A 16 23.95 -7.27 9.90
N HIS A 17 24.27 -7.38 8.65
CA HIS A 17 25.62 -7.13 8.14
C HIS A 17 26.00 -5.64 8.30
N ASP A 18 27.13 -5.36 8.93
CA ASP A 18 27.57 -4.02 9.30
C ASP A 18 27.86 -3.06 8.12
N GLY A 19 28.10 -3.61 6.94
CA GLY A 19 28.37 -2.83 5.71
C GLY A 19 27.11 -2.25 5.00
N LEU A 20 25.91 -2.49 5.54
CA LEU A 20 24.66 -2.06 4.91
C LEU A 20 23.76 -1.37 5.93
N PRO A 21 22.91 -0.39 5.51
CA PRO A 21 22.04 0.33 6.41
C PRO A 21 21.11 -0.62 7.18
N GLU A 22 20.94 -0.41 8.47
CA GLU A 22 20.11 -1.24 9.32
C GLU A 22 18.62 -1.07 9.00
N ILE A 23 17.90 -2.18 8.84
CA ILE A 23 16.45 -2.19 8.68
C ILE A 23 15.84 -2.15 10.09
N LYS A 24 15.28 -1.00 10.49
CA LYS A 24 14.71 -0.80 11.84
C LYS A 24 13.38 -1.53 12.04
N ASP A 25 12.58 -1.66 11.00
CA ASP A 25 11.24 -2.23 11.05
C ASP A 25 11.26 -3.77 10.96
N ASN A 26 10.70 -4.45 11.96
CA ASN A 26 10.61 -5.90 12.00
C ASN A 26 9.76 -6.48 10.85
N TYR A 27 8.75 -5.76 10.41
CA TYR A 27 7.92 -6.18 9.29
C TYR A 27 8.70 -6.17 7.98
N ARG A 28 9.45 -5.11 7.72
CA ARG A 28 10.36 -5.02 6.56
C ARG A 28 11.43 -6.10 6.61
N LYS A 29 11.97 -6.43 7.80
CA LYS A 29 12.91 -7.57 7.98
C LYS A 29 12.25 -8.90 7.58
N ALA A 30 11.02 -9.14 8.02
CA ALA A 30 10.30 -10.38 7.70
C ALA A 30 10.04 -10.54 6.20
N VAL A 31 9.57 -9.47 5.54
CA VAL A 31 9.33 -9.48 4.09
C VAL A 31 10.63 -9.68 3.32
N THR A 32 11.71 -9.01 3.71
CA THR A 32 13.02 -9.16 3.06
C THR A 32 13.57 -10.58 3.23
N ALA A 33 13.43 -11.19 4.40
CA ALA A 33 13.80 -12.58 4.64
C ALA A 33 13.02 -13.55 3.74
N GLN A 34 11.73 -13.32 3.56
CA GLN A 34 10.89 -14.12 2.66
C GLN A 34 11.31 -13.98 1.19
N LEU A 35 11.65 -12.76 0.77
CA LEU A 35 12.13 -12.52 -0.60
C LEU A 35 13.49 -13.20 -0.86
N LEU A 36 14.39 -13.17 0.12
CA LEU A 36 15.67 -13.87 0.03
C LEU A 36 15.47 -15.40 -0.05
N GLU A 37 14.53 -15.96 0.68
CA GLU A 37 14.16 -17.37 0.60
C GLU A 37 13.58 -17.75 -0.77
N ASN A 38 12.69 -16.90 -1.31
CA ASN A 38 12.15 -17.09 -2.65
C ASN A 38 13.26 -17.05 -3.72
N GLN A 39 14.24 -16.15 -3.54
CA GLN A 39 15.39 -16.04 -4.41
C GLN A 39 16.29 -17.29 -4.34
N GLU A 40 16.55 -17.80 -3.12
CA GLU A 40 17.32 -19.03 -2.94
C GLU A 40 16.64 -20.21 -3.63
N ARG A 41 15.34 -20.35 -3.45
CA ARG A 41 14.54 -21.41 -4.08
C ARG A 41 14.63 -21.35 -5.60
N PHE A 42 14.42 -20.15 -6.15
CA PHE A 42 14.50 -19.94 -7.59
C PHE A 42 15.89 -20.29 -8.15
N MET A 43 16.97 -19.87 -7.50
CA MET A 43 18.32 -20.21 -7.90
C MET A 43 18.61 -21.71 -7.83
N ARG A 44 18.03 -22.43 -6.88
CA ARG A 44 18.13 -23.89 -6.82
C ARG A 44 17.42 -24.57 -7.97
N GLU A 45 16.20 -24.12 -8.30
CA GLU A 45 15.44 -24.65 -9.44
C GLU A 45 16.17 -24.41 -10.77
N GLU A 46 16.71 -23.22 -10.98
CA GLU A 46 17.46 -22.88 -12.19
C GLU A 46 18.74 -23.74 -12.34
N LYS A 47 19.43 -23.99 -11.24
CA LYS A 47 20.60 -24.91 -11.25
C LYS A 47 20.24 -26.36 -11.54
N GLN A 48 19.09 -26.85 -11.06
CA GLN A 48 18.64 -28.20 -11.40
C GLN A 48 18.40 -28.34 -12.90
N ILE A 49 17.79 -27.35 -13.55
CA ILE A 49 17.57 -27.34 -15.00
C ILE A 49 18.90 -27.37 -15.77
N LEU A 50 19.90 -26.63 -15.28
CA LEU A 50 21.23 -26.61 -15.90
C LEU A 50 22.05 -27.92 -15.69
N THR A 51 21.76 -28.67 -14.62
CA THR A 51 22.40 -29.97 -14.37
C THR A 51 21.73 -31.12 -15.10
N GLU A 52 20.54 -30.98 -15.61
CA GLU A 52 19.84 -31.95 -16.46
C GLU A 52 20.20 -31.84 -17.95
N ALA A 53 21.10 -30.93 -18.34
CA ALA A 53 21.63 -30.91 -19.71
C ALA A 53 22.38 -32.19 -20.02
N PRO A 54 22.24 -32.77 -21.24
CA PRO A 54 22.75 -34.08 -21.57
C PRO A 54 24.27 -34.17 -21.36
N THR A 55 24.69 -35.17 -20.61
CA THR A 55 26.03 -35.51 -20.18
C THR A 55 26.96 -35.91 -21.34
N ASN A 56 27.22 -35.02 -22.28
CA ASN A 56 28.25 -35.21 -23.30
C ASN A 56 29.45 -34.26 -23.13
N ALA A 57 29.53 -33.55 -22.02
CA ALA A 57 30.74 -32.90 -21.57
C ALA A 57 31.45 -33.88 -20.64
N GLY A 58 32.66 -34.34 -21.05
CA GLY A 58 33.48 -35.27 -20.30
C GLY A 58 33.70 -34.84 -18.84
N PRO A 59 34.18 -35.76 -17.99
CA PRO A 59 34.21 -35.55 -16.54
C PRO A 59 35.10 -34.33 -16.24
N ILE A 60 34.46 -33.25 -15.85
CA ILE A 60 35.14 -32.17 -15.15
C ILE A 60 35.55 -32.77 -13.82
N ASN A 61 36.85 -32.99 -13.69
CA ASN A 61 37.49 -33.50 -12.50
C ASN A 61 37.15 -32.57 -11.33
N THR A 62 36.08 -32.91 -10.60
CA THR A 62 35.78 -32.28 -9.34
C THR A 62 36.82 -32.75 -8.34
N PRO A 63 37.66 -31.89 -7.78
CA PRO A 63 38.49 -32.29 -6.65
C PRO A 63 37.56 -32.61 -5.47
N THR A 64 37.47 -33.92 -5.22
CA THR A 64 36.84 -34.47 -4.04
C THR A 64 37.71 -34.12 -2.86
N THR A 65 37.52 -32.99 -2.24
CA THR A 65 37.97 -32.80 -0.85
C THR A 65 37.16 -31.67 -0.23
N GLY A 66 36.29 -32.05 0.64
CA GLY A 66 35.77 -31.37 1.81
C GLY A 66 35.77 -29.82 1.81
N SER A 67 34.81 -29.23 1.21
CA SER A 67 34.33 -27.94 1.66
C SER A 67 32.97 -27.77 1.00
N GLY A 68 31.95 -27.53 1.79
CA GLY A 68 30.59 -27.42 1.32
C GLY A 68 30.56 -26.54 0.08
N ALA A 69 29.92 -27.04 -0.97
CA ALA A 69 29.72 -26.30 -2.19
C ALA A 69 29.10 -24.94 -1.80
N ASN A 70 29.93 -23.92 -1.81
CA ASN A 70 29.45 -22.55 -1.78
C ASN A 70 28.60 -22.39 -3.04
N PHE A 71 27.34 -22.72 -2.93
CA PHE A 71 26.36 -22.36 -3.92
C PHE A 71 26.51 -20.85 -4.07
N GLY A 72 27.10 -20.43 -5.18
CA GLY A 72 27.45 -19.04 -5.40
C GLY A 72 26.23 -18.15 -5.35
N PHE A 73 25.92 -17.75 -4.15
CA PHE A 73 25.12 -16.55 -3.95
C PHE A 73 25.94 -15.41 -4.54
N ASP A 74 25.40 -14.73 -5.52
CA ASP A 74 26.02 -13.51 -5.98
C ASP A 74 25.91 -12.48 -4.85
N PRO A 75 27.03 -12.10 -4.20
CA PRO A 75 26.97 -11.17 -3.07
C PRO A 75 26.45 -9.80 -3.48
N ILE A 76 26.64 -9.43 -4.75
CA ILE A 76 26.13 -8.17 -5.31
C ILE A 76 24.59 -8.20 -5.31
N LEU A 77 23.99 -9.31 -5.75
CA LEU A 77 22.54 -9.45 -5.79
C LEU A 77 21.90 -9.38 -4.40
N ILE A 78 22.47 -10.05 -3.42
CA ILE A 78 21.97 -10.05 -2.04
C ILE A 78 22.06 -8.64 -1.43
N SER A 79 23.20 -7.97 -1.60
CA SER A 79 23.40 -6.61 -1.10
C SER A 79 22.43 -5.64 -1.75
N LEU A 80 22.17 -5.80 -3.04
CA LEU A 80 21.25 -4.98 -3.81
C LEU A 80 19.79 -5.18 -3.35
N ILE A 81 19.35 -6.43 -3.16
CA ILE A 81 18.00 -6.72 -2.64
C ILE A 81 17.83 -6.11 -1.26
N ARG A 82 18.79 -6.30 -0.36
CA ARG A 82 18.71 -5.75 0.99
C ARG A 82 18.73 -4.23 1.01
N ARG A 83 19.46 -3.59 0.12
CA ARG A 83 19.54 -2.12 0.02
C ARG A 83 18.29 -1.52 -0.60
N ALA A 84 17.75 -2.15 -1.63
CA ALA A 84 16.74 -1.59 -2.50
C ALA A 84 15.30 -1.87 -2.03
N MET A 85 14.99 -3.12 -1.66
CA MET A 85 13.62 -3.52 -1.35
C MET A 85 13.00 -2.79 -0.16
N PRO A 86 13.68 -2.52 0.97
CA PRO A 86 13.09 -1.81 2.09
C PRO A 86 12.75 -0.34 1.82
N LYS A 87 13.30 0.25 0.75
CA LYS A 87 13.10 1.66 0.38
C LYS A 87 11.83 1.91 -0.45
N LEU A 88 11.11 0.85 -0.84
CA LEU A 88 9.87 1.01 -1.61
C LEU A 88 8.81 1.79 -0.82
N ILE A 89 8.21 2.79 -1.46
CA ILE A 89 7.10 3.59 -0.90
C ILE A 89 5.87 2.72 -0.59
N ALA A 90 5.76 1.56 -1.22
CA ALA A 90 4.69 0.60 -0.99
C ALA A 90 4.56 0.17 0.48
N TYR A 91 5.66 0.14 1.23
CA TYR A 91 5.63 -0.19 2.67
C TYR A 91 4.92 0.86 3.52
N ASP A 92 4.90 2.10 3.07
CA ASP A 92 4.31 3.21 3.82
C ASP A 92 2.87 3.53 3.38
N ILE A 93 2.53 3.25 2.12
CA ILE A 93 1.22 3.60 1.54
C ILE A 93 0.32 2.38 1.34
N ALA A 94 0.90 1.24 0.99
CA ALA A 94 0.19 0.00 0.66
C ALA A 94 0.45 -1.11 1.68
N GLY A 95 -0.38 -2.13 1.68
CA GLY A 95 -0.11 -3.37 2.39
C GLY A 95 0.85 -4.25 1.58
N VAL A 96 1.96 -4.65 2.16
CA VAL A 96 2.94 -5.51 1.47
C VAL A 96 2.77 -6.94 1.93
N GLN A 97 2.49 -7.86 1.01
CA GLN A 97 2.29 -9.27 1.29
C GLN A 97 3.10 -10.12 0.34
N PRO A 98 4.23 -10.68 0.77
CA PRO A 98 5.05 -11.52 -0.10
C PRO A 98 4.31 -12.80 -0.49
N MET A 99 4.46 -13.21 -1.76
CA MET A 99 3.89 -14.44 -2.31
C MET A 99 4.92 -15.56 -2.31
N ASN A 100 4.47 -16.79 -2.11
CA ASN A 100 5.31 -17.99 -2.20
C ASN A 100 5.25 -18.67 -3.58
N GLY A 101 4.32 -18.26 -4.43
CA GLY A 101 4.09 -18.80 -5.77
C GLY A 101 3.72 -17.71 -6.76
N PRO A 102 3.59 -18.05 -8.06
CA PRO A 102 3.22 -17.10 -9.11
C PRO A 102 1.81 -16.56 -8.95
N THR A 103 0.95 -17.27 -8.22
CA THR A 103 -0.41 -16.87 -7.87
C THR A 103 -0.57 -16.88 -6.36
N GLY A 104 -1.29 -15.91 -5.83
CA GLY A 104 -1.65 -15.79 -4.43
C GLY A 104 -3.15 -15.57 -4.26
N LEU A 105 -3.65 -15.81 -3.05
CA LEU A 105 -5.03 -15.53 -2.67
C LEU A 105 -5.05 -14.61 -1.45
N ILE A 106 -5.81 -13.55 -1.55
CA ILE A 106 -6.10 -12.66 -0.43
C ILE A 106 -7.52 -12.95 0.03
N PHE A 107 -7.67 -13.30 1.30
CA PHE A 107 -8.95 -13.57 1.92
C PHE A 107 -9.41 -12.39 2.75
N ALA A 108 -10.71 -12.14 2.69
CA ALA A 108 -11.36 -11.20 3.58
C ALA A 108 -12.63 -11.86 4.15
N MET A 109 -12.82 -11.74 5.46
CA MET A 109 -13.95 -12.33 6.17
C MET A 109 -14.89 -11.22 6.61
N ARG A 110 -16.19 -11.41 6.37
CA ARG A 110 -17.26 -10.50 6.78
C ARG A 110 -18.20 -11.21 7.74
N SER A 111 -18.58 -10.54 8.80
CA SER A 111 -19.67 -10.95 9.67
C SER A 111 -20.99 -10.46 9.08
N ARG A 112 -22.01 -11.29 9.12
CA ARG A 112 -23.33 -10.98 8.55
C ARG A 112 -24.43 -11.32 9.53
N TYR A 113 -25.53 -10.57 9.43
CA TYR A 113 -26.75 -10.86 10.16
C TYR A 113 -27.55 -11.96 9.48
N VAL A 114 -28.14 -12.84 10.25
CA VAL A 114 -29.03 -13.95 9.86
C VAL A 114 -28.35 -15.02 9.00
N ASN A 115 -27.87 -14.69 7.82
CA ASN A 115 -27.31 -15.66 6.89
C ASN A 115 -26.12 -15.08 6.11
N GLN A 116 -25.45 -15.90 5.27
CA GLN A 116 -24.26 -15.50 4.52
C GLN A 116 -24.52 -14.41 3.47
N THR A 117 -25.77 -14.15 3.11
CA THR A 117 -26.18 -13.11 2.15
C THR A 117 -26.82 -11.90 2.85
N GLY A 118 -26.97 -11.95 4.17
CA GLY A 118 -27.54 -10.86 4.97
C GLY A 118 -26.67 -9.60 5.00
N ASN A 119 -27.17 -8.56 5.66
CA ASN A 119 -26.44 -7.32 5.83
C ASN A 119 -25.16 -7.54 6.63
N GLU A 120 -24.14 -6.74 6.36
CA GLU A 120 -22.85 -6.81 7.07
C GLU A 120 -23.01 -6.30 8.50
N ALA A 121 -22.51 -7.06 9.47
CA ALA A 121 -22.41 -6.67 10.86
C ALA A 121 -21.05 -6.03 11.16
N PHE A 122 -20.98 -5.19 12.17
CA PHE A 122 -19.78 -4.46 12.64
C PHE A 122 -19.25 -3.37 11.70
N PHE A 123 -19.86 -3.16 10.54
CA PHE A 123 -19.47 -2.09 9.63
C PHE A 123 -20.29 -0.82 9.89
N ASP A 124 -21.60 -0.97 9.89
CA ASP A 124 -22.54 0.11 10.23
C ASP A 124 -22.81 0.14 11.74
N GLU A 125 -23.64 1.06 12.19
CA GLU A 125 -24.11 1.11 13.57
C GLU A 125 -24.74 -0.24 13.94
N PRO A 126 -24.36 -0.84 15.09
CA PRO A 126 -24.96 -2.08 15.52
C PRO A 126 -26.47 -1.92 15.70
N ASP A 127 -27.23 -2.83 15.11
CA ASP A 127 -28.67 -2.82 15.28
C ASP A 127 -29.04 -3.21 16.73
N ALA A 128 -29.48 -2.25 17.47
CA ALA A 128 -29.82 -2.41 18.89
C ALA A 128 -31.06 -3.26 19.12
N GLN A 129 -31.84 -3.56 18.09
CA GLN A 129 -33.05 -4.38 18.16
C GLN A 129 -32.81 -5.83 17.73
N PHE A 130 -31.71 -6.12 17.03
CA PHE A 130 -31.48 -7.43 16.41
C PHE A 130 -31.56 -8.60 17.39
N SER A 131 -30.87 -8.53 18.50
CA SER A 131 -30.81 -9.62 19.48
C SER A 131 -32.04 -9.70 20.39
N GLY A 132 -32.90 -8.71 20.38
CA GLY A 132 -34.12 -8.64 21.18
C GLY A 132 -35.40 -8.90 20.39
N THR A 133 -35.30 -9.30 19.12
CA THR A 133 -36.44 -9.52 18.22
C THR A 133 -36.66 -11.02 17.99
N GLN A 134 -37.91 -11.45 18.02
CA GLN A 134 -38.27 -12.83 17.67
C GLN A 134 -38.51 -13.00 16.18
N GLY A 135 -38.25 -14.20 15.64
CA GLY A 135 -38.79 -14.62 14.35
C GLY A 135 -37.97 -14.35 13.11
N GLY A 136 -36.69 -14.07 13.23
CA GLY A 136 -35.74 -14.15 12.08
C GLY A 136 -35.91 -13.09 10.98
N THR A 137 -36.77 -12.08 11.17
CA THR A 137 -36.83 -10.96 10.25
C THR A 137 -35.76 -9.97 10.64
N PRO A 138 -34.70 -9.79 9.82
CA PRO A 138 -33.69 -8.78 10.13
C PRO A 138 -34.39 -7.43 10.18
N PRO A 139 -34.16 -6.63 11.24
CA PRO A 139 -34.67 -5.28 11.26
C PRO A 139 -34.13 -4.56 10.02
N THR A 140 -34.98 -3.76 9.43
CA THR A 140 -34.60 -2.91 8.29
C THR A 140 -33.46 -2.03 8.79
N ALA A 141 -32.35 -2.02 8.08
CA ALA A 141 -31.20 -1.18 8.41
C ALA A 141 -31.71 0.20 8.83
N THR A 142 -31.63 0.51 10.10
CA THR A 142 -32.01 1.81 10.59
C THR A 142 -31.07 2.79 9.95
N SER A 143 -31.61 3.64 9.08
CA SER A 143 -30.86 4.74 8.50
C SER A 143 -30.21 5.50 9.64
N GLU A 144 -28.90 5.70 9.55
CA GLU A 144 -28.11 6.47 10.50
C GLU A 144 -28.81 7.81 10.73
N LYS A 145 -29.36 7.99 11.93
CA LYS A 145 -30.08 9.21 12.28
C LYS A 145 -29.11 10.18 12.91
N ASN A 146 -29.14 11.43 12.46
CA ASN A 146 -28.27 12.45 13.01
C ASN A 146 -28.77 12.88 14.40
N PRO A 147 -28.01 12.67 15.49
CA PRO A 147 -28.40 13.08 16.82
C PRO A 147 -28.64 14.58 16.95
N GLY A 148 -28.06 15.41 16.10
CA GLY A 148 -28.25 16.84 16.06
C GLY A 148 -29.67 17.29 15.61
N LEU A 149 -30.42 16.36 15.00
CA LEU A 149 -31.76 16.63 14.47
C LEU A 149 -32.88 15.99 15.31
N ILE A 150 -32.56 15.45 16.49
CA ILE A 150 -33.50 14.73 17.37
C ILE A 150 -34.73 15.57 17.79
N ASN A 151 -34.64 16.88 17.74
CA ASN A 151 -35.72 17.78 18.17
C ASN A 151 -35.99 18.91 17.16
N ASP A 152 -35.92 18.62 15.87
CA ASP A 152 -36.40 19.63 14.91
C ASP A 152 -37.92 19.75 14.98
N ALA A 153 -38.35 20.63 15.87
CA ALA A 153 -39.75 20.99 16.09
C ALA A 153 -40.39 21.72 14.88
N SER A 154 -39.61 21.95 13.83
CA SER A 154 -40.09 22.62 12.61
C SER A 154 -40.67 21.62 11.62
N GLY A 155 -41.58 20.75 12.03
CA GLY A 155 -42.64 20.07 11.25
C GLY A 155 -42.44 19.79 9.76
N GLY A 156 -41.26 19.93 9.24
CA GLY A 156 -40.91 19.64 7.86
C GLY A 156 -40.53 18.20 7.73
N GLY A 157 -41.46 17.35 7.53
CA GLY A 157 -41.52 15.98 7.03
C GLY A 157 -40.24 15.21 6.63
N THR A 158 -39.12 15.50 7.19
CA THR A 158 -37.93 14.71 7.05
C THR A 158 -37.89 13.63 8.13
N THR A 159 -37.88 12.42 7.71
CA THR A 159 -37.93 11.17 8.47
C THR A 159 -36.80 11.00 9.50
N GLU A 160 -36.03 12.02 9.78
CA GLU A 160 -34.90 12.00 10.71
C GLU A 160 -35.26 12.30 12.16
N GLY A 161 -36.51 12.66 12.43
CA GLY A 161 -36.96 13.11 13.74
C GLY A 161 -37.13 12.04 14.82
N ASN A 162 -37.12 10.77 14.51
CA ASN A 162 -37.28 9.72 15.47
C ASN A 162 -35.99 8.91 15.64
N TYR A 163 -35.25 9.24 16.66
CA TYR A 163 -34.19 8.39 17.16
C TYR A 163 -34.81 7.17 17.82
N ASP A 164 -34.82 6.03 17.14
CA ASP A 164 -35.43 4.82 17.70
C ASP A 164 -34.61 4.33 18.88
N LEU A 165 -35.19 4.49 20.06
CA LEU A 165 -34.65 3.80 21.24
C LEU A 165 -34.79 2.31 21.03
N ALA A 166 -33.71 1.56 21.29
CA ALA A 166 -33.74 0.11 21.31
C ALA A 166 -34.76 -0.40 22.32
N SER A 167 -36.00 -0.54 21.88
CA SER A 167 -37.13 -0.96 22.72
C SER A 167 -37.37 -2.45 22.71
N SER A 168 -36.86 -3.17 21.71
CA SER A 168 -37.07 -4.61 21.57
C SER A 168 -36.13 -5.38 22.50
N LYS A 169 -36.69 -5.87 23.57
CA LYS A 169 -36.05 -6.79 24.52
C LYS A 169 -37.02 -7.95 24.82
N PHE A 170 -36.52 -9.12 24.98
CA PHE A 170 -37.33 -10.26 25.41
C PHE A 170 -37.90 -10.07 26.81
N THR A 171 -39.15 -10.38 26.99
CA THR A 171 -39.76 -10.56 28.33
C THR A 171 -39.28 -11.85 28.97
N SER A 172 -39.44 -12.00 30.27
CA SER A 172 -39.04 -13.24 30.98
C SER A 172 -39.75 -14.48 30.44
N SER A 173 -41.02 -14.36 30.05
CA SER A 173 -41.79 -15.46 29.49
C SER A 173 -41.34 -15.84 28.05
N GLU A 174 -40.91 -14.87 27.27
CA GLU A 174 -40.34 -15.12 25.94
C GLU A 174 -38.95 -15.76 26.01
N LEU A 175 -38.14 -15.40 27.02
CA LEU A 175 -36.85 -16.01 27.25
C LEU A 175 -36.98 -17.48 27.69
N GLU A 176 -38.03 -17.81 28.47
CA GLU A 176 -38.32 -19.18 28.89
C GLU A 176 -38.77 -20.06 27.70
N SER A 177 -39.47 -19.50 26.73
CA SER A 177 -39.95 -20.22 25.54
C SER A 177 -38.99 -20.16 24.36
N LEU A 178 -37.80 -19.57 24.52
CA LEU A 178 -36.84 -19.40 23.45
C LEU A 178 -36.32 -20.75 22.94
N GLY A 179 -36.51 -21.05 21.65
CA GLY A 179 -36.12 -22.30 21.03
C GLY A 179 -37.23 -23.37 20.95
N GLU A 180 -38.41 -23.14 21.52
CA GLU A 180 -39.53 -24.12 21.49
C GLU A 180 -40.34 -24.12 20.18
N GLY A 181 -40.11 -23.18 19.27
CA GLY A 181 -40.83 -23.12 18.00
C GLY A 181 -40.18 -22.21 16.98
N THR A 182 -40.74 -22.16 15.75
CA THR A 182 -40.24 -21.33 14.64
C THR A 182 -40.37 -19.82 14.90
N SER A 183 -41.29 -19.42 15.77
CA SER A 183 -41.50 -17.99 16.13
C SER A 183 -40.67 -17.53 17.34
N THR A 184 -40.02 -18.47 18.03
CA THR A 184 -39.20 -18.21 19.23
C THR A 184 -37.73 -18.61 19.00
N ALA A 185 -37.27 -18.60 17.76
CA ALA A 185 -35.89 -18.95 17.41
C ALA A 185 -34.93 -17.82 17.84
N PHE A 186 -33.71 -18.25 18.23
CA PHE A 186 -32.60 -17.32 18.44
C PHE A 186 -32.24 -16.63 17.12
N MET A 187 -31.87 -15.35 17.21
CA MET A 187 -31.31 -14.65 16.07
C MET A 187 -29.91 -15.19 15.76
N GLU A 188 -29.68 -15.45 14.49
CA GLU A 188 -28.44 -16.07 14.04
C GLU A 188 -27.50 -15.03 13.40
N MET A 189 -26.21 -15.31 13.47
CA MET A 189 -25.19 -14.57 12.74
C MET A 189 -24.37 -15.55 11.92
N ALA A 190 -23.95 -15.08 10.74
CA ALA A 190 -23.14 -15.85 9.81
C ALA A 190 -21.86 -15.10 9.45
N PHE A 191 -20.96 -15.77 8.75
CA PHE A 191 -19.83 -15.12 8.12
C PHE A 191 -19.73 -15.53 6.65
N SER A 192 -19.25 -14.62 5.82
CA SER A 192 -18.89 -14.88 4.44
C SER A 192 -17.41 -14.64 4.22
N ILE A 193 -16.81 -15.42 3.33
CA ILE A 193 -15.39 -15.30 2.95
C ILE A 193 -15.34 -14.86 1.49
N ASP A 194 -14.79 -13.68 1.27
CA ASP A 194 -14.48 -13.19 -0.07
C ASP A 194 -13.00 -13.42 -0.35
N ARG A 195 -12.68 -13.79 -1.59
CA ARG A 195 -11.32 -14.08 -2.02
C ARG A 195 -10.98 -13.32 -3.29
N ILE A 196 -9.75 -12.83 -3.37
CA ILE A 196 -9.20 -12.24 -4.59
C ILE A 196 -7.92 -12.99 -4.96
N ALA A 197 -7.83 -13.38 -6.23
CA ALA A 197 -6.61 -13.93 -6.78
C ALA A 197 -5.65 -12.80 -7.17
N VAL A 198 -4.37 -13.02 -6.85
CA VAL A 198 -3.26 -12.13 -7.23
C VAL A 198 -2.36 -12.89 -8.18
N GLU A 199 -2.06 -12.31 -9.32
CA GLU A 199 -1.12 -12.87 -10.29
C GLU A 199 0.17 -12.05 -10.31
N ALA A 200 1.31 -12.72 -10.33
CA ALA A 200 2.60 -12.08 -10.44
C ALA A 200 2.91 -11.71 -11.90
N LYS A 201 2.97 -10.41 -12.18
CA LYS A 201 3.44 -9.82 -13.43
C LYS A 201 4.92 -9.46 -13.30
N GLY A 202 5.63 -9.18 -14.38
CA GLY A 202 7.07 -8.91 -14.35
C GLY A 202 7.47 -7.63 -15.04
N ARG A 203 8.61 -7.07 -14.59
CA ARG A 203 9.35 -6.01 -15.27
C ARG A 203 10.75 -6.51 -15.59
N ALA A 204 11.31 -6.08 -16.70
CA ALA A 204 12.65 -6.46 -17.11
C ALA A 204 13.32 -5.31 -17.87
N LEU A 205 14.58 -5.07 -17.55
CA LEU A 205 15.45 -4.14 -18.25
C LEU A 205 16.76 -4.82 -18.63
N ARG A 206 17.37 -4.40 -19.73
CA ARG A 206 18.64 -4.91 -20.22
C ARG A 206 19.55 -3.74 -20.59
N ALA A 207 20.83 -3.89 -20.31
CA ALA A 207 21.88 -3.02 -20.79
C ALA A 207 22.98 -3.84 -21.49
N ASP A 208 23.45 -3.32 -22.60
CA ASP A 208 24.58 -3.86 -23.36
C ASP A 208 25.72 -2.85 -23.24
N TYR A 209 26.95 -3.33 -23.09
CA TYR A 209 28.14 -2.48 -23.05
C TYR A 209 29.29 -3.12 -23.82
N SER A 210 30.20 -2.28 -24.36
CA SER A 210 31.38 -2.78 -25.08
C SER A 210 32.51 -3.07 -24.10
N VAL A 211 33.36 -4.02 -24.48
CA VAL A 211 34.53 -4.40 -23.68
C VAL A 211 35.54 -3.25 -23.61
N GLU A 212 35.67 -2.48 -24.69
CA GLU A 212 36.54 -1.31 -24.79
C GLU A 212 36.13 -0.24 -23.79
N LEU A 213 34.81 0.07 -23.73
CA LEU A 213 34.28 1.04 -22.78
C LEU A 213 34.56 0.62 -21.32
N ALA A 214 34.42 -0.68 -21.01
CA ALA A 214 34.69 -1.17 -19.66
C ALA A 214 36.20 -1.04 -19.31
N GLN A 215 37.11 -1.28 -20.27
CA GLN A 215 38.53 -1.09 -20.06
C GLN A 215 38.91 0.37 -19.86
N ASP A 216 38.35 1.26 -20.65
CA ASP A 216 38.60 2.73 -20.57
C ASP A 216 38.10 3.31 -19.27
N LEU A 217 36.87 2.95 -18.85
CA LEU A 217 36.30 3.39 -17.57
C LEU A 217 37.16 2.91 -16.38
N LYS A 218 37.63 1.67 -16.44
CA LYS A 218 38.48 1.12 -15.39
C LYS A 218 39.86 1.79 -15.36
N ALA A 219 40.43 2.08 -16.53
CA ALA A 219 41.76 2.68 -16.65
C ALA A 219 41.76 4.18 -16.24
N ILE A 220 40.75 4.93 -16.63
CA ILE A 220 40.70 6.38 -16.43
C ILE A 220 40.04 6.76 -15.10
N HIS A 221 38.92 6.12 -14.77
CA HIS A 221 38.09 6.49 -13.62
C HIS A 221 38.17 5.48 -12.48
N GLY A 222 38.76 4.31 -12.68
CA GLY A 222 38.80 3.25 -11.69
C GLY A 222 37.45 2.61 -11.38
N LEU A 223 36.41 2.89 -12.21
CA LEU A 223 35.05 2.40 -12.05
C LEU A 223 34.86 1.09 -12.83
N ASP A 224 34.08 0.18 -12.25
CA ASP A 224 33.69 -1.03 -12.93
C ASP A 224 32.35 -0.80 -13.66
N ALA A 225 32.36 -0.88 -14.99
CA ALA A 225 31.19 -0.63 -15.83
C ALA A 225 30.02 -1.56 -15.49
N GLU A 226 30.30 -2.80 -15.11
CA GLU A 226 29.27 -3.75 -14.75
C GLU A 226 28.52 -3.34 -13.46
N SER A 227 29.26 -2.96 -12.43
CA SER A 227 28.66 -2.54 -11.17
C SER A 227 27.88 -1.24 -11.29
N GLU A 228 28.37 -0.28 -12.07
CA GLU A 228 27.65 0.98 -12.30
C GLU A 228 26.35 0.78 -13.11
N LEU A 229 26.39 -0.03 -14.17
CA LEU A 229 25.19 -0.38 -14.92
C LEU A 229 24.18 -1.16 -14.09
N ALA A 230 24.65 -2.07 -13.24
CA ALA A 230 23.80 -2.82 -12.31
C ALA A 230 23.07 -1.86 -11.34
N ASN A 231 23.78 -0.88 -10.80
CA ASN A 231 23.18 0.14 -9.92
C ASN A 231 22.13 0.97 -10.67
N ILE A 232 22.44 1.45 -11.86
CA ILE A 232 21.52 2.24 -12.70
C ILE A 232 20.25 1.46 -13.02
N LEU A 233 20.37 0.22 -13.53
CA LEU A 233 19.21 -0.59 -13.90
C LEU A 233 18.34 -0.96 -12.70
N SER A 234 18.95 -1.25 -11.55
CA SER A 234 18.21 -1.58 -10.34
C SER A 234 17.44 -0.38 -9.79
N THR A 235 18.08 0.79 -9.78
CA THR A 235 17.45 2.04 -9.32
C THR A 235 16.28 2.41 -10.22
N GLU A 236 16.43 2.28 -11.54
CA GLU A 236 15.36 2.57 -12.48
C GLU A 236 14.14 1.66 -12.29
N ILE A 237 14.35 0.34 -12.16
CA ILE A 237 13.24 -0.60 -11.92
C ILE A 237 12.50 -0.26 -10.63
N LEU A 238 13.22 0.12 -9.58
CA LEU A 238 12.61 0.48 -8.31
C LEU A 238 11.83 1.80 -8.40
N ALA A 239 12.38 2.79 -9.10
CA ALA A 239 11.70 4.04 -9.37
C ALA A 239 10.42 3.83 -10.18
N GLU A 240 10.46 2.95 -11.18
CA GLU A 240 9.26 2.56 -11.94
C GLU A 240 8.19 1.88 -11.07
N ILE A 241 8.58 0.97 -10.17
CA ILE A 241 7.65 0.31 -9.25
C ILE A 241 7.03 1.33 -8.30
N ASN A 242 7.84 2.21 -7.71
CA ASN A 242 7.34 3.28 -6.84
C ASN A 242 6.35 4.19 -7.58
N ARG A 243 6.69 4.55 -8.82
CA ARG A 243 5.82 5.38 -9.65
C ARG A 243 4.51 4.68 -10.00
N GLU A 244 4.55 3.38 -10.26
CA GLU A 244 3.33 2.59 -10.49
C GLU A 244 2.42 2.56 -9.26
N VAL A 245 2.99 2.37 -8.06
CA VAL A 245 2.22 2.40 -6.80
C VAL A 245 1.54 3.76 -6.62
N VAL A 246 2.28 4.86 -6.75
CA VAL A 246 1.76 6.22 -6.58
C VAL A 246 0.66 6.52 -7.62
N ARG A 247 0.88 6.20 -8.90
CA ARG A 247 -0.12 6.39 -9.96
C ARG A 247 -1.37 5.56 -9.74
N THR A 248 -1.23 4.35 -9.23
CA THR A 248 -2.36 3.48 -8.89
C THR A 248 -3.19 4.08 -7.77
N VAL A 249 -2.55 4.66 -6.77
CA VAL A 249 -3.24 5.40 -5.70
C VAL A 249 -4.00 6.60 -6.27
N TYR A 250 -3.37 7.42 -7.12
CA TYR A 250 -4.03 8.59 -7.73
C TYR A 250 -5.25 8.22 -8.56
N ARG A 251 -5.13 7.15 -9.34
CA ARG A 251 -6.22 6.68 -10.19
C ARG A 251 -7.37 6.11 -9.38
N GLY A 252 -7.05 5.32 -8.35
CA GLY A 252 -8.04 4.64 -7.52
C GLY A 252 -8.70 5.54 -6.48
N ALA A 253 -8.02 6.63 -6.04
CA ALA A 253 -8.50 7.49 -4.97
C ALA A 253 -9.86 8.11 -5.26
N LYS A 254 -10.78 8.01 -4.31
CA LYS A 254 -12.09 8.64 -4.35
C LYS A 254 -11.94 10.17 -4.31
N PRO A 255 -12.79 10.94 -5.01
CA PRO A 255 -12.79 12.40 -4.86
C PRO A 255 -13.04 12.80 -3.41
N GLY A 256 -12.19 13.65 -2.85
CA GLY A 256 -12.38 14.30 -1.55
C GLY A 256 -13.12 15.62 -1.68
N ALA A 257 -13.10 16.46 -0.64
CA ALA A 257 -13.69 17.79 -0.60
C ALA A 257 -15.15 17.82 -1.13
N GLN A 258 -16.00 16.90 -0.61
CA GLN A 258 -17.36 16.75 -1.12
C GLN A 258 -18.40 17.57 -0.35
N VAL A 259 -18.08 18.03 0.86
CA VAL A 259 -19.01 18.72 1.74
C VAL A 259 -18.50 20.12 2.03
N ASN A 260 -19.37 21.13 1.92
CA ASN A 260 -19.06 22.56 2.14
C ASN A 260 -17.91 23.08 1.26
N THR A 261 -17.84 22.63 0.02
CA THR A 261 -16.96 23.18 -1.02
C THR A 261 -17.79 23.57 -2.23
N ALA A 262 -17.38 24.60 -2.93
CA ALA A 262 -18.11 25.12 -4.11
C ALA A 262 -18.18 24.06 -5.22
N ASN A 263 -17.10 23.30 -5.40
CA ASN A 263 -17.00 22.21 -6.39
C ASN A 263 -16.50 20.94 -5.72
N ALA A 264 -17.26 19.86 -5.82
CA ALA A 264 -16.85 18.55 -5.29
C ALA A 264 -15.53 18.08 -5.93
N GLY A 265 -14.56 17.68 -5.09
CA GLY A 265 -13.22 17.24 -5.54
C GLY A 265 -12.20 18.36 -5.72
N VAL A 266 -12.61 19.62 -5.58
CA VAL A 266 -11.74 20.80 -5.67
C VAL A 266 -11.86 21.60 -4.39
N PHE A 267 -10.73 22.00 -3.83
CA PHE A 267 -10.66 22.94 -2.73
C PHE A 267 -10.07 24.24 -3.24
N ASP A 268 -10.88 25.29 -3.27
CA ASP A 268 -10.47 26.61 -3.72
C ASP A 268 -10.11 27.45 -2.50
N LEU A 269 -8.85 27.91 -2.44
CA LEU A 269 -8.36 28.71 -1.31
C LEU A 269 -9.02 30.09 -1.21
N ASP A 270 -9.55 30.61 -2.29
CA ASP A 270 -10.23 31.92 -2.28
C ASP A 270 -11.71 31.82 -1.89
N VAL A 271 -12.38 30.73 -2.27
CA VAL A 271 -13.83 30.57 -2.07
C VAL A 271 -14.15 29.72 -0.84
N ASP A 272 -13.42 28.61 -0.66
CA ASP A 272 -13.73 27.61 0.37
C ASP A 272 -12.99 27.87 1.69
N SER A 273 -12.01 28.79 1.70
CA SER A 273 -11.25 29.16 2.90
C SER A 273 -11.65 30.54 3.41
N ASN A 274 -12.02 30.63 4.68
CA ASN A 274 -12.50 31.87 5.32
C ASN A 274 -11.38 32.83 5.78
N GLY A 275 -10.13 32.64 5.34
CA GLY A 275 -9.00 33.47 5.75
C GLY A 275 -8.85 34.75 4.93
N ARG A 276 -8.43 35.85 5.57
CA ARG A 276 -8.00 37.07 4.89
C ARG A 276 -6.56 37.02 4.43
N TRP A 277 -5.71 36.38 5.23
CA TRP A 277 -4.26 36.25 4.97
C TRP A 277 -3.96 34.88 4.40
N SER A 278 -2.94 34.79 3.55
CA SER A 278 -2.52 33.53 2.93
C SER A 278 -2.27 32.41 3.96
N VAL A 279 -1.65 32.73 5.08
CA VAL A 279 -1.38 31.78 6.17
C VAL A 279 -2.68 31.24 6.79
N GLU A 280 -3.71 32.06 6.92
CA GLU A 280 -5.02 31.61 7.41
C GLU A 280 -5.71 30.69 6.42
N LYS A 281 -5.63 31.01 5.13
CA LYS A 281 -6.13 30.17 4.04
C LYS A 281 -5.45 28.79 4.04
N PHE A 282 -4.12 28.74 4.28
CA PHE A 282 -3.38 27.47 4.39
C PHE A 282 -3.79 26.67 5.63
N LYS A 283 -4.17 27.31 6.74
CA LYS A 283 -4.78 26.60 7.87
C LYS A 283 -6.14 26.00 7.52
N GLY A 284 -6.92 26.68 6.67
CA GLY A 284 -8.15 26.14 6.10
C GLY A 284 -7.91 24.87 5.27
N LEU A 285 -6.84 24.85 4.49
CA LEU A 285 -6.41 23.64 3.75
C LEU A 285 -6.14 22.46 4.70
N LEU A 286 -5.45 22.72 5.82
CA LEU A 286 -5.21 21.67 6.83
C LEU A 286 -6.52 21.13 7.40
N PHE A 287 -7.48 21.98 7.70
CA PHE A 287 -8.79 21.55 8.18
C PHE A 287 -9.49 20.66 7.16
N GLN A 288 -9.41 20.99 5.87
CA GLN A 288 -9.97 20.13 4.82
C GLN A 288 -9.27 18.78 4.72
N ILE A 289 -7.93 18.72 4.86
CA ILE A 289 -7.18 17.46 4.92
C ILE A 289 -7.67 16.60 6.10
N GLU A 290 -7.90 17.22 7.27
CA GLU A 290 -8.45 16.52 8.44
C GLU A 290 -9.86 15.99 8.19
N ARG A 291 -10.72 16.74 7.50
CA ARG A 291 -12.07 16.30 7.12
C ARG A 291 -12.03 15.12 6.18
N ASP A 292 -11.16 15.13 5.17
CA ASP A 292 -11.00 14.03 4.24
C ASP A 292 -10.46 12.78 4.96
N ALA A 293 -9.53 12.95 5.91
CA ALA A 293 -9.05 11.86 6.75
C ALA A 293 -10.15 11.26 7.64
N ASN A 294 -11.02 12.10 8.20
CA ASN A 294 -12.20 11.65 8.96
C ASN A 294 -13.21 10.94 8.07
N ALA A 295 -13.42 11.42 6.84
CA ALA A 295 -14.31 10.79 5.89
C ALA A 295 -13.82 9.39 5.47
N ILE A 296 -12.49 9.18 5.38
CA ILE A 296 -11.92 7.84 5.21
C ILE A 296 -12.29 6.95 6.41
N ALA A 297 -12.16 7.46 7.64
CA ALA A 297 -12.52 6.71 8.84
C ALA A 297 -14.00 6.31 8.87
N LEU A 298 -14.90 7.22 8.47
CA LEU A 298 -16.34 6.97 8.40
C LEU A 298 -16.69 5.91 7.35
N GLU A 299 -16.06 5.96 6.18
CA GLU A 299 -16.35 5.02 5.10
C GLU A 299 -15.72 3.65 5.29
N THR A 300 -14.52 3.59 5.83
CA THR A 300 -13.79 2.32 5.98
C THR A 300 -14.03 1.65 7.33
N ARG A 301 -14.43 2.41 8.36
CA ARG A 301 -14.57 1.94 9.76
C ARG A 301 -13.31 1.28 10.31
N ARG A 302 -12.15 1.56 9.70
CA ARG A 302 -10.85 0.99 10.09
C ARG A 302 -9.97 1.97 10.82
N GLY A 303 -9.96 3.21 10.36
CA GLY A 303 -9.14 4.24 10.98
C GLY A 303 -9.05 5.50 10.15
N LYS A 304 -8.56 6.55 10.78
CA LYS A 304 -8.39 7.86 10.17
C LYS A 304 -7.16 7.87 9.24
N GLY A 305 -7.23 8.59 8.14
CA GLY A 305 -6.10 8.79 7.23
C GLY A 305 -4.82 9.16 7.98
N ASN A 306 -3.69 8.60 7.57
CA ASN A 306 -2.39 8.78 8.22
C ASN A 306 -1.23 9.03 7.25
N VAL A 307 -1.47 8.97 5.95
CA VAL A 307 -0.48 9.24 4.90
C VAL A 307 -1.01 10.32 3.98
N ILE A 308 -0.15 11.24 3.60
CA ILE A 308 -0.46 12.33 2.66
C ILE A 308 0.59 12.32 1.56
N ILE A 309 0.14 12.32 0.30
CA ILE A 309 0.99 12.53 -0.88
C ILE A 309 0.59 13.86 -1.47
N THR A 310 1.54 14.76 -1.65
CA THR A 310 1.28 16.13 -2.11
C THR A 310 2.19 16.53 -3.26
N SER A 311 1.78 17.58 -3.98
CA SER A 311 2.70 18.34 -4.84
C SER A 311 3.64 19.20 -3.98
N SER A 312 4.75 19.66 -4.55
CA SER A 312 5.75 20.47 -3.87
C SER A 312 5.18 21.77 -3.28
N ASP A 313 4.30 22.44 -4.02
CA ASP A 313 3.74 23.73 -3.64
C ASP A 313 2.76 23.62 -2.47
N VAL A 314 1.94 22.54 -2.46
CA VAL A 314 1.06 22.25 -1.31
C VAL A 314 1.87 21.92 -0.07
N ALA A 315 2.98 21.18 -0.18
CA ALA A 315 3.85 20.92 0.94
C ALA A 315 4.48 22.22 1.49
N SER A 316 4.89 23.13 0.60
CA SER A 316 5.41 24.45 0.98
C SER A 316 4.35 25.30 1.69
N ALA A 317 3.11 25.27 1.21
CA ALA A 317 2.00 25.96 1.87
C ALA A 317 1.72 25.42 3.27
N LEU A 318 1.77 24.10 3.45
CA LEU A 318 1.62 23.47 4.77
C LEU A 318 2.77 23.80 5.71
N ALA A 319 3.98 23.93 5.18
CA ALA A 319 5.14 24.38 5.94
C ALA A 319 5.00 25.84 6.39
N MET A 320 4.53 26.74 5.50
CA MET A 320 4.25 28.13 5.84
C MET A 320 3.16 28.29 6.89
N ALA A 321 2.17 27.38 6.91
CA ALA A 321 1.15 27.35 7.97
C ALA A 321 1.73 26.99 9.35
N GLY A 322 3.00 26.59 9.43
CA GLY A 322 3.68 26.21 10.67
C GLY A 322 3.21 24.87 11.26
N VAL A 323 2.67 24.02 10.43
CA VAL A 323 2.04 22.75 10.87
C VAL A 323 2.86 21.53 10.46
N LEU A 324 3.72 21.68 9.47
CA LEU A 324 4.57 20.61 8.98
C LEU A 324 5.88 20.56 9.80
N ASP A 325 6.03 19.52 10.61
CA ASP A 325 7.26 19.23 11.32
C ASP A 325 8.21 18.47 10.39
N TYR A 326 9.25 19.13 9.93
CA TYR A 326 10.29 18.49 9.12
C TYR A 326 11.04 17.44 9.95
N SER A 327 11.37 16.31 9.33
CA SER A 327 12.18 15.30 10.00
C SER A 327 13.55 15.88 10.35
N SER A 328 14.10 15.49 11.50
CA SER A 328 15.38 16.02 12.00
C SER A 328 16.57 15.81 11.05
N GLY A 329 16.49 14.83 10.15
CA GLY A 329 17.48 14.61 9.09
C GLY A 329 17.52 15.70 8.02
N ILE A 330 16.41 16.40 7.78
CA ILE A 330 16.31 17.49 6.80
C ILE A 330 16.92 18.78 7.35
N ASN A 331 16.83 19.01 8.67
CA ASN A 331 17.39 20.21 9.30
C ASN A 331 18.93 20.23 9.33
N GLN A 332 19.61 19.09 9.12
CA GLN A 332 21.07 19.01 9.06
C GLN A 332 21.65 19.19 7.65
N ALA A 333 20.85 19.03 6.61
CA ALA A 333 21.27 19.32 5.25
C ALA A 333 21.09 20.82 4.97
N VAL A 334 22.19 21.55 4.97
CA VAL A 334 22.25 22.94 4.55
C VAL A 334 21.73 23.02 3.11
N GLY A 335 20.45 23.33 2.92
CA GLY A 335 19.86 23.45 1.60
C GLY A 335 18.37 23.18 1.49
N GLY A 336 17.70 22.71 2.53
CA GLY A 336 16.21 22.67 2.58
C GLY A 336 15.48 21.65 1.72
N LEU A 337 16.16 20.93 0.86
CA LEU A 337 15.64 19.78 0.13
C LEU A 337 16.18 18.53 0.81
N GLY A 338 15.31 17.80 1.50
CA GLY A 338 15.66 16.54 2.13
C GLY A 338 16.36 15.60 1.15
N GLU A 339 17.10 14.68 1.70
CA GLU A 339 17.76 13.63 0.94
C GLU A 339 16.74 12.98 0.01
N ILE A 340 16.81 13.32 -1.28
CA ILE A 340 15.99 12.68 -2.31
C ILE A 340 16.50 11.26 -2.39
N ASP A 341 15.69 10.31 -1.98
CA ASP A 341 16.00 8.91 -2.18
C ASP A 341 16.22 8.66 -3.67
N ASP A 342 17.25 7.90 -4.03
CA ASP A 342 17.55 7.48 -5.41
C ASP A 342 16.32 6.86 -6.12
N THR A 343 15.33 6.44 -5.34
CA THR A 343 14.06 5.86 -5.81
C THR A 343 12.96 6.90 -6.10
N GLY A 344 13.25 8.19 -5.98
CA GLY A 344 12.32 9.29 -6.31
C GLY A 344 11.19 9.52 -5.30
N ASN A 345 11.30 8.99 -4.07
CA ASN A 345 10.35 9.26 -3.00
C ASN A 345 10.94 10.25 -2.02
N THR A 346 10.21 11.31 -1.75
CA THR A 346 10.66 12.32 -0.79
C THR A 346 9.73 12.33 0.42
N PHE A 347 10.17 11.69 1.49
CA PHE A 347 9.55 11.88 2.79
C PHE A 347 10.01 13.21 3.38
N VAL A 348 9.08 14.11 3.65
CA VAL A 348 9.41 15.48 4.10
C VAL A 348 9.29 15.60 5.60
N GLY A 349 8.27 15.01 6.18
CA GLY A 349 8.04 15.15 7.60
C GLY A 349 6.67 14.66 8.03
N THR A 350 6.25 15.09 9.20
CA THR A 350 4.97 14.73 9.78
C THR A 350 4.13 15.96 10.08
N ILE A 351 2.83 15.87 9.93
CA ILE A 351 1.86 16.88 10.35
C ILE A 351 1.21 16.39 11.64
N ASN A 352 1.24 17.21 12.68
CA ASN A 352 0.65 16.93 14.00
C ASN A 352 1.12 15.58 14.59
N GLY A 353 2.33 15.12 14.27
CA GLY A 353 2.87 13.83 14.71
C GLY A 353 2.11 12.59 14.19
N ARG A 354 1.12 12.75 13.32
CA ARG A 354 0.24 11.67 12.86
C ARG A 354 0.30 11.41 11.37
N PHE A 355 0.26 12.45 10.56
CA PHE A 355 0.29 12.32 9.11
C PHE A 355 1.72 12.31 8.60
N LYS A 356 2.11 11.25 7.89
CA LYS A 356 3.36 11.20 7.14
C LYS A 356 3.17 11.89 5.80
N VAL A 357 4.00 12.87 5.48
CA VAL A 357 3.91 13.65 4.24
C VAL A 357 4.99 13.22 3.27
N TYR A 358 4.57 12.87 2.07
CA TYR A 358 5.44 12.53 0.93
C TYR A 358 5.21 13.54 -0.19
N ILE A 359 6.29 14.04 -0.76
CA ILE A 359 6.24 14.89 -1.97
C ILE A 359 6.42 13.99 -3.19
N ASP A 360 5.58 14.18 -4.20
CA ASP A 360 5.77 13.59 -5.52
C ASP A 360 6.61 14.54 -6.39
N PRO A 361 7.88 14.22 -6.68
CA PRO A 361 8.75 15.07 -7.46
C PRO A 361 8.41 15.10 -8.95
N TYR A 362 7.65 14.11 -9.43
CA TYR A 362 7.30 13.95 -10.84
C TYR A 362 5.93 14.53 -11.21
N SER A 363 5.20 15.06 -10.22
CA SER A 363 3.95 15.75 -10.55
C SER A 363 4.25 17.01 -11.34
N ALA A 364 3.50 17.21 -12.44
CA ALA A 364 3.69 18.37 -13.29
C ALA A 364 3.36 19.65 -12.52
N ASN A 365 4.37 20.30 -11.98
CA ASN A 365 4.27 21.61 -11.34
C ASN A 365 3.97 22.74 -12.32
N VAL A 366 3.76 22.42 -13.60
CA VAL A 366 3.60 23.38 -14.68
C VAL A 366 2.16 23.88 -14.80
N SER A 367 1.20 23.21 -14.16
CA SER A 367 -0.20 23.64 -14.19
C SER A 367 -0.59 24.34 -12.90
N ALA A 368 -1.51 25.27 -13.00
CA ALA A 368 -2.16 25.92 -11.85
C ALA A 368 -2.89 24.92 -10.92
N ASP A 369 -2.91 23.64 -11.28
CA ASP A 369 -3.63 22.58 -10.62
C ASP A 369 -2.72 21.80 -9.66
N GLN A 370 -2.69 22.23 -8.43
CA GLN A 370 -2.03 21.52 -7.35
C GLN A 370 -2.95 20.48 -6.75
N TYR A 371 -2.41 19.46 -6.07
CA TYR A 371 -3.22 18.40 -5.48
C TYR A 371 -2.61 17.84 -4.20
N TYR A 372 -3.47 17.20 -3.42
CA TYR A 372 -3.04 16.28 -2.37
C TYR A 372 -3.91 15.02 -2.38
N VAL A 373 -3.35 13.94 -1.86
CA VAL A 373 -4.05 12.68 -1.64
C VAL A 373 -3.84 12.27 -0.19
N VAL A 374 -4.94 12.04 0.52
CA VAL A 374 -4.93 11.49 1.87
C VAL A 374 -5.19 10.00 1.76
N GLY A 375 -4.40 9.19 2.44
CA GLY A 375 -4.52 7.75 2.48
C GLY A 375 -4.55 7.19 3.89
N TYR A 376 -5.11 6.00 4.03
CA TYR A 376 -5.07 5.23 5.26
C TYR A 376 -4.31 3.92 5.06
N LYS A 377 -3.41 3.64 5.99
CA LYS A 377 -2.76 2.35 6.15
C LYS A 377 -2.72 1.97 7.62
N GLY A 378 -3.30 0.83 7.96
CA GLY A 378 -3.25 0.27 9.30
C GLY A 378 -1.88 -0.31 9.67
N THR A 379 -1.75 -0.73 10.92
CA THR A 379 -0.56 -1.43 11.42
C THR A 379 -0.41 -2.82 10.83
N ASN A 380 -1.52 -3.47 10.51
CA ASN A 380 -1.53 -4.79 9.87
C ASN A 380 -1.33 -4.66 8.34
N ALA A 381 -0.63 -5.62 7.76
CA ALA A 381 -0.41 -5.69 6.32
C ALA A 381 -1.70 -5.84 5.50
N TYR A 382 -2.76 -6.38 6.11
CA TYR A 382 -4.07 -6.59 5.47
C TYR A 382 -4.98 -5.35 5.54
N ASP A 383 -4.60 -4.35 6.31
CA ASP A 383 -5.40 -3.15 6.55
C ASP A 383 -4.90 -1.98 5.70
N ALA A 384 -5.08 -2.10 4.40
CA ALA A 384 -4.73 -1.10 3.40
C ALA A 384 -5.67 -1.18 2.19
N GLY A 385 -5.80 -0.09 1.46
CA GLY A 385 -6.63 -0.04 0.25
C GLY A 385 -5.98 -0.63 -1.00
N LEU A 386 -4.67 -0.80 -0.98
CA LEU A 386 -3.86 -1.36 -2.07
C LEU A 386 -2.91 -2.39 -1.49
N PHE A 387 -2.76 -3.54 -2.15
CA PHE A 387 -1.80 -4.58 -1.79
C PHE A 387 -0.70 -4.69 -2.84
N TYR A 388 0.52 -4.64 -2.37
CA TYR A 388 1.72 -4.95 -3.15
C TYR A 388 2.24 -6.33 -2.73
N CYS A 389 2.29 -7.25 -3.68
CA CYS A 389 2.61 -8.66 -3.45
C CYS A 389 3.90 -9.04 -4.19
N PRO A 390 5.08 -8.82 -3.61
CA PRO A 390 6.34 -9.21 -4.23
C PRO A 390 6.47 -10.74 -4.22
N TYR A 391 6.85 -11.30 -5.36
CA TYR A 391 7.12 -12.73 -5.50
C TYR A 391 8.60 -13.00 -5.64
N VAL A 392 9.18 -12.51 -6.73
CA VAL A 392 10.61 -12.65 -7.00
C VAL A 392 11.24 -11.27 -6.93
N PRO A 393 12.24 -11.07 -6.07
CA PRO A 393 12.96 -9.81 -6.02
C PRO A 393 13.77 -9.60 -7.31
N LEU A 394 14.60 -8.59 -7.32
CA LEU A 394 15.44 -8.29 -8.46
C LEU A 394 16.38 -9.49 -8.76
N GLN A 395 16.31 -10.02 -9.97
CA GLN A 395 17.21 -11.05 -10.49
C GLN A 395 18.14 -10.42 -11.51
N MET A 396 19.42 -10.75 -11.45
CA MET A 396 20.43 -10.32 -12.41
C MET A 396 20.82 -11.49 -13.31
N TYR A 397 20.82 -11.24 -14.61
CA TYR A 397 21.29 -12.19 -15.63
C TYR A 397 22.46 -11.58 -16.39
N ARG A 398 23.49 -12.38 -16.60
CA ARG A 398 24.65 -12.03 -17.40
C ARG A 398 24.73 -12.94 -18.61
N ALA A 399 24.93 -12.39 -19.77
CA ALA A 399 25.13 -13.17 -21.00
C ALA A 399 26.08 -12.43 -21.94
N ILE A 400 26.74 -13.16 -22.77
CA ILE A 400 27.53 -12.63 -23.90
C ILE A 400 26.65 -12.73 -25.13
N GLY A 401 26.55 -11.66 -25.89
CA GLY A 401 25.78 -11.62 -27.14
C GLY A 401 26.39 -12.57 -28.18
N GLN A 402 25.58 -13.45 -28.79
CA GLN A 402 26.03 -14.41 -29.77
C GLN A 402 26.58 -13.77 -31.04
N ASP A 403 25.95 -12.64 -31.47
CA ASP A 403 26.29 -11.95 -32.72
C ASP A 403 27.36 -10.87 -32.53
N THR A 404 27.31 -10.18 -31.40
CA THR A 404 28.15 -8.99 -31.13
C THR A 404 29.35 -9.30 -30.22
N PHE A 405 29.36 -10.44 -29.55
CA PHE A 405 30.35 -10.85 -28.51
C PHE A 405 30.46 -9.81 -27.36
N GLN A 406 29.50 -8.90 -27.23
CA GLN A 406 29.48 -7.90 -26.18
C GLN A 406 28.79 -8.46 -24.95
N PRO A 407 29.24 -8.11 -23.73
CA PRO A 407 28.57 -8.49 -22.51
C PRO A 407 27.27 -7.74 -22.34
N ARG A 408 26.28 -8.46 -21.81
CA ARG A 408 24.92 -7.99 -21.58
C ARG A 408 24.51 -8.27 -20.15
N ILE A 409 23.88 -7.31 -19.51
CA ILE A 409 23.31 -7.44 -18.17
C ILE A 409 21.82 -7.21 -18.27
N GLY A 410 21.03 -8.07 -17.64
CA GLY A 410 19.59 -7.92 -17.55
C GLY A 410 19.11 -8.06 -16.11
N PHE A 411 18.14 -7.23 -15.73
CA PHE A 411 17.42 -7.33 -14.48
C PHE A 411 15.96 -7.66 -14.74
N LYS A 412 15.42 -8.53 -13.90
CA LYS A 412 14.04 -8.98 -13.95
C LYS A 412 13.48 -9.05 -12.54
N THR A 413 12.22 -8.62 -12.37
CA THR A 413 11.46 -8.75 -11.12
C THR A 413 10.04 -9.22 -11.40
N ARG A 414 9.41 -9.87 -10.42
CA ARG A 414 8.02 -10.32 -10.51
C ARG A 414 7.27 -9.96 -9.24
N TYR A 415 6.14 -9.28 -9.40
CA TYR A 415 5.26 -8.87 -8.30
C TYR A 415 3.81 -8.77 -8.79
N GLY A 416 2.88 -8.82 -7.85
CA GLY A 416 1.47 -8.56 -8.09
C GLY A 416 1.02 -7.28 -7.41
N MET A 417 0.01 -6.61 -7.96
CA MET A 417 -0.63 -5.46 -7.36
C MET A 417 -2.14 -5.59 -7.50
N VAL A 418 -2.86 -5.52 -6.39
CA VAL A 418 -4.33 -5.64 -6.37
C VAL A 418 -4.94 -4.67 -5.38
N LEU A 419 -6.16 -4.22 -5.68
CA LEU A 419 -6.96 -3.43 -4.74
C LEU A 419 -7.57 -4.32 -3.66
N ASN A 420 -7.82 -3.72 -2.50
CA ASN A 420 -8.56 -4.39 -1.44
C ASN A 420 -9.97 -4.76 -1.93
N PRO A 421 -10.45 -6.01 -1.67
CA PRO A 421 -11.82 -6.43 -2.04
C PRO A 421 -12.90 -5.45 -1.58
N PHE A 422 -12.70 -4.81 -0.47
CA PHE A 422 -13.64 -3.87 0.15
C PHE A 422 -13.28 -2.39 -0.04
N ALA A 423 -12.49 -2.10 -1.05
CA ALA A 423 -12.10 -0.72 -1.35
C ALA A 423 -13.32 0.20 -1.63
N LYS A 424 -14.44 -0.35 -2.09
CA LYS A 424 -15.71 0.37 -2.29
C LYS A 424 -16.62 0.42 -1.05
N GLY A 425 -16.15 -0.01 0.11
CA GLY A 425 -16.97 -0.16 1.32
C GLY A 425 -17.78 -1.46 1.33
N LEU A 426 -19.09 -1.40 1.54
CA LEU A 426 -19.97 -2.58 1.64
C LEU A 426 -20.02 -3.43 0.37
N THR A 427 -19.80 -2.84 -0.80
CA THR A 427 -19.86 -3.54 -2.08
C THR A 427 -18.50 -4.12 -2.43
N ALA A 428 -18.42 -5.46 -2.59
CA ALA A 428 -17.20 -6.10 -3.07
C ALA A 428 -16.85 -5.64 -4.50
N LEU A 429 -15.56 -5.53 -4.79
CA LEU A 429 -15.09 -5.23 -6.13
C LEU A 429 -15.40 -6.40 -7.07
N THR A 430 -15.97 -6.11 -8.22
CA THR A 430 -16.18 -7.11 -9.29
C THR A 430 -14.85 -7.53 -9.92
N ASN A 431 -13.88 -6.63 -9.94
CA ASN A 431 -12.54 -6.86 -10.44
C ASN A 431 -11.52 -6.17 -9.53
N SER A 432 -10.50 -6.89 -9.12
CA SER A 432 -9.44 -6.40 -8.22
C SER A 432 -8.27 -5.74 -8.95
N ASP A 433 -8.24 -5.77 -10.29
CA ASP A 433 -7.19 -5.13 -11.07
C ASP A 433 -7.24 -3.60 -10.86
N PRO A 434 -6.15 -2.99 -10.36
CA PRO A 434 -6.09 -1.54 -10.17
C PRO A 434 -6.27 -0.74 -11.46
N GLN A 435 -5.98 -1.36 -12.61
CA GLN A 435 -6.08 -0.70 -13.92
C GLN A 435 -7.47 -0.79 -14.56
N HIS A 436 -8.37 -1.61 -14.00
CA HIS A 436 -9.72 -1.75 -14.54
C HIS A 436 -10.51 -0.44 -14.44
N SER A 437 -11.29 -0.13 -15.47
CA SER A 437 -12.03 1.15 -15.56
C SER A 437 -13.07 1.35 -14.45
N SER A 438 -13.67 0.30 -13.94
CA SER A 438 -14.67 0.36 -12.86
C SER A 438 -14.09 0.76 -11.50
N ASN A 439 -12.76 0.72 -11.36
CA ASN A 439 -12.06 1.01 -10.11
C ASN A 439 -11.50 2.43 -10.03
N VAL A 440 -11.68 3.22 -11.09
CA VAL A 440 -11.28 4.63 -11.11
C VAL A 440 -12.11 5.43 -10.11
N GLY A 441 -11.43 6.08 -9.16
CA GLY A 441 -12.10 6.92 -8.16
C GLY A 441 -13.03 6.15 -7.19
N ALA A 442 -12.84 4.85 -7.04
CA ALA A 442 -13.72 4.00 -6.24
C ALA A 442 -13.13 3.58 -4.89
N ASN A 443 -11.84 3.80 -4.67
CA ASN A 443 -11.17 3.33 -3.46
C ASN A 443 -11.37 4.30 -2.29
N ALA A 444 -12.16 3.89 -1.30
CA ALA A 444 -12.49 4.67 -0.12
C ALA A 444 -11.32 4.87 0.87
N TYR A 445 -10.25 4.06 0.75
CA TYR A 445 -9.05 4.20 1.58
C TYR A 445 -8.16 5.38 1.19
N TYR A 446 -8.38 5.94 0.00
CA TYR A 446 -7.64 7.09 -0.50
C TYR A 446 -8.61 8.16 -1.00
N ARG A 447 -8.33 9.43 -0.67
CA ARG A 447 -9.08 10.58 -1.15
C ARG A 447 -8.16 11.57 -1.79
N ARG A 448 -8.48 11.97 -3.03
CA ARG A 448 -7.75 12.98 -3.79
C ARG A 448 -8.53 14.27 -3.85
N VAL A 449 -7.83 15.39 -3.73
CA VAL A 449 -8.37 16.73 -3.85
C VAL A 449 -7.44 17.55 -4.71
N ARG A 450 -8.03 18.29 -5.63
CA ARG A 450 -7.36 19.34 -6.38
C ARG A 450 -7.40 20.63 -5.56
N VAL A 451 -6.29 21.32 -5.46
CA VAL A 451 -6.19 22.62 -4.79
C VAL A 451 -6.09 23.70 -5.87
N ALA A 452 -7.04 24.62 -5.86
CA ALA A 452 -7.08 25.76 -6.77
C ALA A 452 -6.67 27.04 -6.05
N ASN A 453 -6.18 28.03 -6.79
CA ASN A 453 -5.84 29.37 -6.29
C ASN A 453 -4.85 29.33 -5.12
N LEU A 454 -3.81 28.48 -5.23
CA LEU A 454 -2.77 28.40 -4.20
C LEU A 454 -1.93 29.67 -4.15
N MET A 455 -1.68 30.29 -5.34
CA MET A 455 -1.12 31.61 -5.56
C MET A 455 -1.75 32.26 -6.78
#